data_f9067d7e86f053ac3135a6bbf9419dc9
#
_entry.id   f9067d7e86f053ac3135a6bbf9419dc9
#
_cell.length_a   1.000
_cell.length_b   1.000
_cell.length_c   1.000
_cell.angle_alpha   90.00
_cell.angle_beta   90.00
_cell.angle_gamma   90.00
#
_symmetry.space_group_name_H-M   'P 1'
#
loop_
_entity.id
_entity.type
_entity.pdbx_description
1 polymer ?
#
loop_
_entity_poly.entity_id
_entity_poly.type
_entity_poly.pdbx_seq_one_letter_code
_entity_poly.pdbx_strand_id
1 'polypeptide(L)'
;MTSQTTAPAIIHKLVETFEQNLDSYRFSKNETELRRQFLDPFFTALGWDVANEKGYDELGKEVTHEFSVDVAGQQKKADYAFRVGRGEKFDFLVEAKKPSVKVETSQEAAFQIRRYGWSAKLPINILSDFEHLAVYDCRVKPSYNDNASFGRIMLIHYKDYVSRWNEIVEIFSPEAVRKGSFAKYAESMKGKKGTADVDDAFLQEIERWRELLAKNIALRNDDIDIAGLNYSVQMTIDRIVFLRICEERGIEPENQLLEIANNENSYEELCELFKRADTKYNSGLFHFKQEKEIVSHPDDLTLS
;
A
#
# COMPACT_ATOMS: atom_id res chain seq x y z
N MET A 1 -31.59 3.49 -12.57
CA MET A 1 -31.13 4.77 -12.00
C MET A 1 -30.79 4.47 -10.54
N THR A 2 -29.52 4.30 -10.20
CA THR A 2 -29.07 4.16 -8.81
C THR A 2 -29.26 5.51 -8.14
N SER A 3 -30.11 5.57 -7.09
CA SER A 3 -30.26 6.77 -6.28
C SER A 3 -28.89 7.10 -5.68
N GLN A 4 -28.33 8.25 -5.99
CA GLN A 4 -27.12 8.73 -5.36
C GLN A 4 -27.39 8.92 -3.86
N THR A 5 -26.72 8.14 -3.02
CA THR A 5 -26.81 8.27 -1.56
C THR A 5 -25.91 9.41 -1.14
N THR A 6 -26.48 10.54 -0.77
CA THR A 6 -25.70 11.70 -0.27
C THR A 6 -25.06 11.34 1.08
N ALA A 7 -23.84 11.80 1.32
CA ALA A 7 -23.20 11.59 2.62
C ALA A 7 -24.04 12.18 3.76
N PRO A 8 -24.29 11.43 4.84
CA PRO A 8 -25.04 11.94 5.98
C PRO A 8 -24.34 13.12 6.66
N ALA A 9 -25.11 13.99 7.31
CA ALA A 9 -24.58 15.15 8.03
C ALA A 9 -23.50 14.76 9.07
N ILE A 10 -23.60 13.57 9.64
CA ILE A 10 -22.59 13.04 10.57
C ILE A 10 -21.22 12.89 9.89
N ILE A 11 -21.15 12.45 8.64
CA ILE A 11 -19.87 12.29 7.92
C ILE A 11 -19.22 13.65 7.67
N HIS A 12 -19.98 14.66 7.27
CA HIS A 12 -19.48 16.03 7.15
C HIS A 12 -18.89 16.53 8.47
N LYS A 13 -19.64 16.33 9.57
CA LYS A 13 -19.18 16.73 10.90
C LYS A 13 -17.91 15.99 11.35
N LEU A 14 -17.81 14.69 11.07
CA LEU A 14 -16.60 13.91 11.40
C LEU A 14 -15.38 14.43 10.64
N VAL A 15 -15.53 14.70 9.33
CA VAL A 15 -14.47 15.24 8.47
C VAL A 15 -14.02 16.61 8.98
N GLU A 16 -14.96 17.54 9.21
CA GLU A 16 -14.66 18.87 9.74
C GLU A 16 -13.96 18.82 11.10
N THR A 17 -14.47 17.99 12.02
CA THR A 17 -13.89 17.83 13.36
C THR A 17 -12.49 17.27 13.29
N PHE A 18 -12.26 16.28 12.42
CA PHE A 18 -10.95 15.68 12.24
C PHE A 18 -9.95 16.68 11.66
N GLU A 19 -10.35 17.41 10.63
CA GLU A 19 -9.52 18.44 9.97
C GLU A 19 -9.10 19.55 10.95
N GLN A 20 -10.04 20.07 11.74
CA GLN A 20 -9.77 21.12 12.72
C GLN A 20 -8.78 20.71 13.82
N ASN A 21 -8.68 19.43 14.12
CA ASN A 21 -7.90 18.93 15.25
C ASN A 21 -6.78 17.97 14.86
N LEU A 22 -6.50 17.80 13.57
CA LEU A 22 -5.58 16.77 13.04
C LEU A 22 -4.21 16.79 13.72
N ASP A 23 -3.60 17.97 13.87
CA ASP A 23 -2.28 18.10 14.50
C ASP A 23 -2.31 17.67 15.98
N SER A 24 -3.35 18.07 16.71
CA SER A 24 -3.54 17.63 18.10
C SER A 24 -3.73 16.12 18.19
N TYR A 25 -4.49 15.53 17.28
CA TYR A 25 -4.76 14.08 17.27
C TYR A 25 -3.52 13.26 16.96
N ARG A 26 -2.63 13.73 16.12
CA ARG A 26 -1.34 13.08 15.83
C ARG A 26 -0.46 12.99 17.08
N PHE A 27 -0.55 13.95 17.99
CA PHE A 27 0.24 13.95 19.23
C PHE A 27 -0.43 13.21 20.39
N SER A 28 -1.73 13.35 20.59
CA SER A 28 -2.40 12.98 21.83
C SER A 28 -3.42 11.87 21.71
N LYS A 29 -4.00 11.64 20.52
CA LYS A 29 -5.09 10.68 20.37
C LYS A 29 -4.57 9.24 20.33
N ASN A 30 -5.10 8.42 21.23
CA ASN A 30 -4.87 6.99 21.22
C ASN A 30 -5.86 6.26 20.30
N GLU A 31 -5.61 5.00 20.03
CA GLU A 31 -6.39 4.16 19.13
C GLU A 31 -7.84 3.96 19.60
N THR A 32 -8.05 3.77 20.91
CA THR A 32 -9.39 3.61 21.51
C THR A 32 -10.24 4.88 21.35
N GLU A 33 -9.64 6.06 21.55
CA GLU A 33 -10.35 7.33 21.34
C GLU A 33 -10.66 7.58 19.87
N LEU A 34 -9.75 7.23 18.96
CA LEU A 34 -10.01 7.31 17.53
C LEU A 34 -11.20 6.44 17.16
N ARG A 35 -11.22 5.20 17.61
CA ARG A 35 -12.33 4.26 17.35
C ARG A 35 -13.65 4.87 17.78
N ARG A 36 -13.77 5.29 19.04
CA ARG A 36 -15.02 5.81 19.63
C ARG A 36 -15.49 7.11 18.99
N GLN A 37 -14.57 8.02 18.66
CA GLN A 37 -14.94 9.36 18.16
C GLN A 37 -15.17 9.39 16.65
N PHE A 38 -14.52 8.53 15.90
CA PHE A 38 -14.52 8.59 14.44
C PHE A 38 -14.95 7.30 13.76
N LEU A 39 -14.36 6.14 14.09
CA LEU A 39 -14.66 4.91 13.37
C LEU A 39 -16.04 4.33 13.75
N ASP A 40 -16.40 4.32 15.02
CA ASP A 40 -17.73 3.86 15.45
C ASP A 40 -18.85 4.68 14.80
N PRO A 41 -18.84 6.04 14.84
CA PRO A 41 -19.85 6.84 14.13
C PRO A 41 -19.80 6.67 12.61
N PHE A 42 -18.61 6.48 12.02
CA PHE A 42 -18.44 6.27 10.58
C PHE A 42 -19.13 4.98 10.13
N PHE A 43 -18.86 3.85 10.81
CA PHE A 43 -19.50 2.58 10.48
C PHE A 43 -20.98 2.55 10.85
N THR A 44 -21.39 3.26 11.90
CA THR A 44 -22.83 3.46 12.21
C THR A 44 -23.53 4.22 11.09
N ALA A 45 -22.89 5.25 10.51
CA ALA A 45 -23.45 5.98 9.37
C ALA A 45 -23.54 5.13 8.10
N LEU A 46 -22.70 4.10 7.96
CA LEU A 46 -22.82 3.07 6.92
C LEU A 46 -23.99 2.10 7.13
N GLY A 47 -24.62 2.12 8.32
CA GLY A 47 -25.76 1.29 8.66
C GLY A 47 -25.44 0.09 9.54
N TRP A 48 -24.20 -0.06 10.02
CA TRP A 48 -23.82 -1.15 10.92
C TRP A 48 -24.28 -0.88 12.36
N ASP A 49 -24.75 -1.91 13.05
CA ASP A 49 -25.08 -1.87 14.47
C ASP A 49 -23.79 -2.07 15.31
N VAL A 50 -22.96 -1.01 15.36
CA VAL A 50 -21.65 -1.07 16.00
C VAL A 50 -21.73 -1.28 17.49
N ALA A 51 -22.73 -0.67 18.16
CA ALA A 51 -22.93 -0.76 19.60
C ALA A 51 -23.84 -1.92 20.04
N ASN A 52 -24.34 -2.73 19.10
CA ASN A 52 -25.33 -3.76 19.33
C ASN A 52 -26.61 -3.23 19.99
N GLU A 53 -27.11 -2.08 19.52
CA GLU A 53 -28.34 -1.47 20.04
C GLU A 53 -29.58 -2.35 19.81
N LYS A 54 -29.55 -3.22 18.77
CA LYS A 54 -30.58 -4.21 18.50
C LYS A 54 -30.61 -5.35 19.52
N GLY A 55 -29.61 -5.46 20.40
CA GLY A 55 -29.56 -6.45 21.47
C GLY A 55 -29.40 -7.90 21.00
N TYR A 56 -28.70 -8.11 19.90
CA TYR A 56 -28.41 -9.46 19.42
C TYR A 56 -27.42 -10.20 20.31
N ASP A 57 -27.54 -11.51 20.37
CA ASP A 57 -26.55 -12.39 21.02
C ASP A 57 -25.24 -12.46 20.22
N GLU A 58 -24.22 -13.15 20.75
CA GLU A 58 -22.88 -13.21 20.16
C GLU A 58 -22.87 -13.70 18.69
N LEU A 59 -23.78 -14.58 18.30
CA LEU A 59 -23.89 -15.10 16.94
C LEU A 59 -24.67 -14.18 16.01
N GLY A 60 -25.46 -13.28 16.57
CA GLY A 60 -26.30 -12.32 15.83
C GLY A 60 -25.72 -10.92 15.70
N LYS A 61 -24.72 -10.55 16.52
CA LYS A 61 -24.07 -9.23 16.44
C LYS A 61 -23.51 -8.97 15.06
N GLU A 62 -23.81 -7.81 14.49
CA GLU A 62 -23.30 -7.38 13.20
C GLU A 62 -21.81 -6.98 13.31
N VAL A 63 -21.40 -6.44 14.48
CA VAL A 63 -20.02 -6.00 14.73
C VAL A 63 -19.53 -6.61 16.04
N THR A 64 -18.37 -7.27 15.98
CA THR A 64 -17.67 -7.80 17.16
C THR A 64 -16.40 -7.01 17.36
N HIS A 65 -16.26 -6.38 18.54
CA HIS A 65 -15.05 -5.66 18.94
C HIS A 65 -13.99 -6.63 19.48
N GLU A 66 -12.72 -6.32 19.29
CA GLU A 66 -11.58 -7.09 19.81
C GLU A 66 -11.66 -8.58 19.40
N PHE A 67 -12.02 -8.82 18.12
CA PHE A 67 -12.23 -10.16 17.60
C PHE A 67 -10.93 -10.97 17.58
N SER A 68 -10.96 -12.15 18.18
CA SER A 68 -9.80 -13.04 18.27
C SER A 68 -9.55 -13.77 16.96
N VAL A 69 -8.37 -13.60 16.38
CA VAL A 69 -7.91 -14.26 15.16
C VAL A 69 -6.73 -15.17 15.51
N ASP A 70 -6.81 -16.45 15.15
CA ASP A 70 -5.67 -17.34 15.25
C ASP A 70 -4.67 -17.04 14.12
N VAL A 71 -3.49 -16.63 14.50
CA VAL A 71 -2.40 -16.33 13.58
C VAL A 71 -1.21 -17.24 13.90
N ALA A 72 -1.08 -18.33 13.17
CA ALA A 72 -0.02 -19.33 13.35
C ALA A 72 0.06 -19.85 14.81
N GLY A 73 -1.08 -20.20 15.40
CA GLY A 73 -1.19 -20.72 16.77
C GLY A 73 -1.15 -19.66 17.86
N GLN A 74 -1.11 -18.36 17.50
CA GLN A 74 -1.18 -17.26 18.45
C GLN A 74 -2.49 -16.50 18.29
N GLN A 75 -3.21 -16.30 19.40
CA GLN A 75 -4.39 -15.46 19.41
C GLN A 75 -4.00 -13.98 19.32
N LYS A 76 -4.44 -13.34 18.26
CA LYS A 76 -4.33 -11.89 18.02
C LYS A 76 -5.72 -11.28 17.98
N LYS A 77 -5.82 -9.98 18.20
CA LYS A 77 -7.12 -9.30 18.18
C LYS A 77 -7.17 -8.30 17.05
N ALA A 78 -8.21 -8.40 16.22
CA ALA A 78 -8.60 -7.35 15.29
C ALA A 78 -9.58 -6.42 16.00
N ASP A 79 -9.51 -5.13 15.76
CA ASP A 79 -10.34 -4.13 16.45
C ASP A 79 -11.82 -4.34 16.20
N TYR A 80 -12.18 -4.69 14.96
CA TYR A 80 -13.57 -4.99 14.58
C TYR A 80 -13.62 -6.18 13.63
N ALA A 81 -14.69 -6.97 13.77
CA ALA A 81 -15.10 -7.96 12.80
C ALA A 81 -16.57 -7.73 12.42
N PHE A 82 -16.84 -7.64 11.11
CA PHE A 82 -18.15 -7.31 10.55
C PHE A 82 -18.77 -8.52 9.87
N ARG A 83 -20.09 -8.71 10.06
CA ARG A 83 -20.86 -9.76 9.39
C ARG A 83 -22.30 -9.35 9.16
N VAL A 84 -22.93 -9.94 8.16
CA VAL A 84 -24.38 -9.89 7.97
C VAL A 84 -25.00 -11.24 8.26
N GLY A 85 -26.15 -11.20 8.95
CA GLY A 85 -26.87 -12.41 9.36
C GLY A 85 -26.28 -13.07 10.60
N ARG A 86 -26.74 -14.29 10.88
CA ARG A 86 -26.40 -15.05 12.09
C ARG A 86 -25.41 -16.16 11.77
N GLY A 87 -24.33 -16.30 12.52
CA GLY A 87 -23.34 -17.36 12.34
C GLY A 87 -21.96 -17.03 12.86
N GLU A 88 -21.01 -17.91 12.60
CA GLU A 88 -19.61 -17.77 13.05
C GLU A 88 -18.72 -17.05 12.03
N LYS A 89 -19.15 -16.93 10.77
CA LYS A 89 -18.36 -16.33 9.71
C LYS A 89 -18.51 -14.82 9.70
N PHE A 90 -17.40 -14.15 9.53
CA PHE A 90 -17.34 -12.70 9.29
C PHE A 90 -17.10 -12.42 7.80
N ASP A 91 -17.46 -11.24 7.36
CA ASP A 91 -17.30 -10.79 5.98
C ASP A 91 -15.97 -10.06 5.79
N PHE A 92 -15.59 -9.20 6.75
CA PHE A 92 -14.30 -8.50 6.78
C PHE A 92 -13.92 -8.04 8.18
N LEU A 93 -12.63 -7.74 8.35
CA LEU A 93 -12.06 -7.15 9.56
C LEU A 93 -11.70 -5.69 9.32
N VAL A 94 -11.69 -4.92 10.41
CA VAL A 94 -11.12 -3.58 10.43
C VAL A 94 -10.10 -3.50 11.55
N GLU A 95 -8.94 -2.98 11.21
CA GLU A 95 -7.87 -2.62 12.14
C GLU A 95 -7.76 -1.11 12.22
N ALA A 96 -7.80 -0.58 13.42
CA ALA A 96 -7.60 0.84 13.69
C ALA A 96 -6.13 1.12 13.99
N LYS A 97 -5.68 2.32 13.70
CA LYS A 97 -4.39 2.85 14.14
C LYS A 97 -4.56 4.26 14.65
N LYS A 98 -3.75 4.65 15.63
CA LYS A 98 -3.73 6.04 16.11
C LYS A 98 -3.27 6.97 14.98
N PRO A 99 -3.70 8.24 14.94
CA PRO A 99 -3.38 9.16 13.84
C PRO A 99 -1.89 9.47 13.66
N SER A 100 -1.04 9.13 14.64
CA SER A 100 0.42 9.25 14.49
C SER A 100 1.04 8.12 13.63
N VAL A 101 0.29 7.05 13.37
CA VAL A 101 0.71 5.97 12.46
C VAL A 101 0.21 6.31 11.06
N LYS A 102 1.12 6.58 10.16
CA LYS A 102 0.77 6.86 8.77
C LYS A 102 0.32 5.58 8.07
N VAL A 103 -0.99 5.32 8.06
CA VAL A 103 -1.59 4.12 7.43
C VAL A 103 -1.18 3.98 5.97
N GLU A 104 -1.04 5.10 5.26
CA GLU A 104 -0.62 5.13 3.86
C GLU A 104 0.74 4.45 3.63
N THR A 105 1.70 4.64 4.53
CA THR A 105 3.09 4.20 4.37
C THR A 105 3.56 3.17 5.41
N SER A 106 2.74 2.85 6.41
CA SER A 106 3.10 1.90 7.47
C SER A 106 3.09 0.46 6.98
N GLN A 107 4.27 -0.07 6.72
CA GLN A 107 4.48 -1.47 6.36
C GLN A 107 3.99 -2.44 7.44
N GLU A 108 4.25 -2.13 8.71
CA GLU A 108 3.85 -2.97 9.84
C GLU A 108 2.31 -3.08 9.95
N ALA A 109 1.59 -1.96 9.83
CA ALA A 109 0.13 -1.94 9.90
C ALA A 109 -0.50 -2.67 8.70
N ALA A 110 0.03 -2.47 7.49
CA ALA A 110 -0.39 -3.18 6.29
C ALA A 110 -0.14 -4.69 6.39
N PHE A 111 1.02 -5.09 6.89
CA PHE A 111 1.33 -6.50 7.14
C PHE A 111 0.38 -7.11 8.17
N GLN A 112 0.07 -6.39 9.26
CA GLN A 112 -0.82 -6.85 10.32
C GLN A 112 -2.22 -7.17 9.79
N ILE A 113 -2.87 -6.23 9.09
CA ILE A 113 -4.26 -6.44 8.60
C ILE A 113 -4.32 -7.53 7.53
N ARG A 114 -3.33 -7.59 6.64
CA ARG A 114 -3.24 -8.65 5.64
C ARG A 114 -3.04 -10.02 6.27
N ARG A 115 -2.21 -10.12 7.31
CA ARG A 115 -1.98 -11.36 8.05
C ARG A 115 -3.23 -11.84 8.76
N TYR A 116 -4.01 -10.94 9.36
CA TYR A 116 -5.29 -11.28 9.97
C TYR A 116 -6.27 -11.82 8.93
N GLY A 117 -6.42 -11.13 7.80
CA GLY A 117 -7.29 -11.56 6.72
C GLY A 117 -6.89 -12.90 6.11
N TRP A 118 -5.61 -13.12 5.87
CA TRP A 118 -5.08 -14.38 5.38
C TRP A 118 -5.41 -15.54 6.36
N SER A 119 -5.17 -15.33 7.66
CA SER A 119 -5.43 -16.34 8.69
C SER A 119 -6.90 -16.64 8.85
N ALA A 120 -7.75 -15.61 8.81
CA ALA A 120 -9.21 -15.75 8.89
C ALA A 120 -9.86 -16.16 7.56
N LYS A 121 -9.10 -16.31 6.47
CA LYS A 121 -9.56 -16.63 5.10
C LYS A 121 -10.57 -15.60 4.57
N LEU A 122 -10.38 -14.33 4.92
CA LEU A 122 -11.19 -13.23 4.44
C LEU A 122 -10.54 -12.58 3.21
N PRO A 123 -11.31 -12.33 2.13
CA PRO A 123 -10.74 -11.88 0.87
C PRO A 123 -10.18 -10.45 0.95
N ILE A 124 -10.86 -9.55 1.65
CA ILE A 124 -10.47 -8.15 1.81
C ILE A 124 -10.73 -7.67 3.24
N ASN A 125 -9.88 -6.77 3.74
CA ASN A 125 -10.01 -6.15 5.04
C ASN A 125 -9.64 -4.66 4.98
N ILE A 126 -9.97 -3.92 6.02
CA ILE A 126 -9.80 -2.48 6.12
C ILE A 126 -8.77 -2.15 7.21
N LEU A 127 -7.87 -1.21 6.91
CA LEU A 127 -6.97 -0.56 7.84
C LEU A 127 -7.30 0.94 7.85
N SER A 128 -7.49 1.55 9.03
CA SER A 128 -7.83 2.98 9.09
C SER A 128 -7.29 3.66 10.34
N ASP A 129 -6.81 4.89 10.17
CA ASP A 129 -6.53 5.88 11.21
C ASP A 129 -7.52 7.06 11.15
N PHE A 130 -8.61 6.90 10.42
CA PHE A 130 -9.56 7.88 9.97
C PHE A 130 -9.00 8.90 8.97
N GLU A 131 -7.72 9.27 9.04
CA GLU A 131 -7.09 10.08 7.99
C GLU A 131 -7.15 9.35 6.63
N HIS A 132 -6.93 8.03 6.68
CA HIS A 132 -7.04 7.14 5.52
C HIS A 132 -7.91 5.92 5.83
N LEU A 133 -8.67 5.51 4.84
CA LEU A 133 -9.34 4.21 4.77
C LEU A 133 -8.64 3.40 3.68
N ALA A 134 -7.83 2.45 4.08
CA ALA A 134 -7.08 1.57 3.19
C ALA A 134 -7.71 0.18 3.14
N VAL A 135 -7.99 -0.33 1.96
CA VAL A 135 -8.57 -1.67 1.75
C VAL A 135 -7.53 -2.59 1.13
N TYR A 136 -7.34 -3.74 1.71
CA TYR A 136 -6.32 -4.71 1.30
C TYR A 136 -6.91 -6.01 0.80
N ASP A 137 -6.39 -6.53 -0.31
CA ASP A 137 -6.56 -7.92 -0.73
C ASP A 137 -5.71 -8.83 0.16
N CYS A 138 -6.38 -9.72 0.90
CA CYS A 138 -5.77 -10.62 1.87
C CYS A 138 -5.64 -12.06 1.36
N ARG A 139 -5.90 -12.33 0.09
CA ARG A 139 -5.83 -13.69 -0.51
C ARG A 139 -4.42 -14.12 -0.88
N VAL A 140 -3.47 -13.18 -0.87
CA VAL A 140 -2.04 -13.48 -1.05
C VAL A 140 -1.37 -13.52 0.32
N LYS A 141 -0.60 -14.58 0.58
CA LYS A 141 0.14 -14.71 1.85
C LYS A 141 1.04 -13.48 2.06
N PRO A 142 0.88 -12.73 3.16
CA PRO A 142 1.68 -11.55 3.40
C PRO A 142 3.12 -11.93 3.77
N SER A 143 4.08 -11.16 3.26
CA SER A 143 5.47 -11.18 3.68
C SER A 143 5.78 -9.95 4.53
N TYR A 144 6.68 -10.08 5.49
CA TYR A 144 7.14 -8.95 6.30
C TYR A 144 7.89 -7.91 5.47
N ASN A 145 8.43 -8.30 4.32
CA ASN A 145 9.15 -7.43 3.40
C ASN A 145 8.24 -6.74 2.37
N ASP A 146 6.94 -7.05 2.36
CA ASP A 146 6.01 -6.36 1.47
C ASP A 146 5.91 -4.88 1.87
N ASN A 147 5.94 -3.98 0.91
CA ASN A 147 5.70 -2.56 1.18
C ASN A 147 4.24 -2.29 1.60
N ALA A 148 3.97 -1.11 2.13
CA ALA A 148 2.64 -0.74 2.63
C ALA A 148 1.54 -0.74 1.55
N SER A 149 1.89 -0.54 0.28
CA SER A 149 0.95 -0.54 -0.84
C SER A 149 0.70 -1.93 -1.43
N PHE A 150 1.50 -2.93 -1.05
CA PHE A 150 1.32 -4.28 -1.58
C PHE A 150 -0.03 -4.89 -1.16
N GLY A 151 -0.84 -5.25 -2.13
CA GLY A 151 -2.18 -5.79 -1.91
C GLY A 151 -3.22 -4.72 -1.54
N ARG A 152 -2.87 -3.44 -1.48
CA ARG A 152 -3.83 -2.36 -1.26
C ARG A 152 -4.60 -2.12 -2.55
N ILE A 153 -5.93 -2.27 -2.48
CA ILE A 153 -6.85 -2.16 -3.62
C ILE A 153 -7.68 -0.87 -3.59
N MET A 154 -7.66 -0.15 -2.48
CA MET A 154 -8.31 1.15 -2.33
C MET A 154 -7.60 1.95 -1.24
N LEU A 155 -7.44 3.24 -1.45
CA LEU A 155 -7.04 4.21 -0.45
C LEU A 155 -7.92 5.44 -0.59
N ILE A 156 -8.60 5.84 0.49
CA ILE A 156 -9.45 7.02 0.51
C ILE A 156 -8.97 7.92 1.65
N HIS A 157 -8.63 9.16 1.33
CA HIS A 157 -8.30 10.18 2.33
C HIS A 157 -9.59 10.78 2.92
N TYR A 158 -9.60 11.18 4.20
CA TYR A 158 -10.80 11.68 4.88
C TYR A 158 -11.49 12.83 4.14
N LYS A 159 -10.75 13.68 3.42
CA LYS A 159 -11.30 14.77 2.61
C LYS A 159 -12.21 14.29 1.49
N ASP A 160 -12.03 13.06 1.05
CA ASP A 160 -12.80 12.43 -0.01
C ASP A 160 -13.99 11.60 0.51
N TYR A 161 -14.14 11.42 1.83
CA TYR A 161 -15.24 10.60 2.38
C TYR A 161 -16.61 11.11 1.95
N VAL A 162 -16.81 12.40 1.90
CA VAL A 162 -18.09 12.98 1.47
C VAL A 162 -18.32 12.76 -0.02
N SER A 163 -17.34 13.07 -0.86
CA SER A 163 -17.47 12.96 -2.33
C SER A 163 -17.56 11.51 -2.81
N ARG A 164 -16.87 10.57 -2.10
CA ARG A 164 -16.86 9.14 -2.41
C ARG A 164 -17.78 8.30 -1.53
N TRP A 165 -18.70 8.95 -0.78
CA TRP A 165 -19.58 8.24 0.14
C TRP A 165 -20.39 7.13 -0.53
N ASN A 166 -20.92 7.40 -1.71
CA ASN A 166 -21.66 6.39 -2.49
C ASN A 166 -20.85 5.11 -2.75
N GLU A 167 -19.59 5.28 -3.17
CA GLU A 167 -18.70 4.16 -3.43
C GLU A 167 -18.48 3.34 -2.16
N ILE A 168 -18.26 4.01 -1.03
CA ILE A 168 -18.06 3.34 0.27
C ILE A 168 -19.33 2.58 0.68
N VAL A 169 -20.51 3.18 0.55
CA VAL A 169 -21.80 2.55 0.87
C VAL A 169 -22.08 1.34 -0.03
N GLU A 170 -21.84 1.45 -1.33
CA GLU A 170 -22.08 0.38 -2.31
C GLU A 170 -21.20 -0.85 -2.10
N ILE A 171 -20.09 -0.70 -1.38
CA ILE A 171 -19.17 -1.81 -1.09
C ILE A 171 -19.32 -2.29 0.36
N PHE A 172 -19.30 -1.38 1.34
CA PHE A 172 -19.10 -1.72 2.75
C PHE A 172 -20.32 -1.58 3.66
N SER A 173 -21.49 -1.18 3.15
CA SER A 173 -22.70 -1.18 3.97
C SER A 173 -23.22 -2.59 4.23
N PRO A 174 -23.98 -2.82 5.34
CA PRO A 174 -24.62 -4.12 5.59
C PRO A 174 -25.50 -4.57 4.44
N GLU A 175 -26.16 -3.64 3.76
CA GLU A 175 -27.00 -3.92 2.60
C GLU A 175 -26.18 -4.38 1.40
N ALA A 176 -25.01 -3.73 1.13
CA ALA A 176 -24.10 -4.12 0.08
C ALA A 176 -23.55 -5.54 0.30
N VAL A 177 -23.15 -5.85 1.53
CA VAL A 177 -22.69 -7.19 1.92
C VAL A 177 -23.81 -8.20 1.71
N ARG A 178 -25.03 -7.93 2.20
CA ARG A 178 -26.20 -8.81 2.08
C ARG A 178 -26.61 -9.06 0.63
N LYS A 179 -26.53 -8.04 -0.23
CA LYS A 179 -26.82 -8.13 -1.67
C LYS A 179 -25.69 -8.77 -2.48
N GLY A 180 -24.55 -9.04 -1.86
CA GLY A 180 -23.37 -9.62 -2.51
C GLY A 180 -22.53 -8.63 -3.32
N SER A 181 -22.76 -7.30 -3.20
CA SER A 181 -21.93 -6.26 -3.84
C SER A 181 -20.51 -6.30 -3.31
N PHE A 182 -20.34 -6.48 -1.99
CA PHE A 182 -19.04 -6.67 -1.35
C PHE A 182 -18.29 -7.89 -1.94
N ALA A 183 -18.95 -9.04 -2.05
CA ALA A 183 -18.34 -10.25 -2.60
C ALA A 183 -17.95 -10.07 -4.08
N LYS A 184 -18.80 -9.40 -4.88
CA LYS A 184 -18.49 -9.04 -6.27
C LYS A 184 -17.30 -8.10 -6.37
N TYR A 185 -17.23 -7.08 -5.50
CA TYR A 185 -16.09 -6.18 -5.43
C TYR A 185 -14.81 -6.94 -5.09
N ALA A 186 -14.83 -7.76 -4.03
CA ALA A 186 -13.70 -8.59 -3.65
C ALA A 186 -13.23 -9.49 -4.82
N GLU A 187 -14.15 -10.12 -5.54
CA GLU A 187 -13.80 -10.98 -6.68
C GLU A 187 -13.26 -10.17 -7.88
N SER A 188 -13.82 -8.99 -8.16
CA SER A 188 -13.36 -8.10 -9.24
C SER A 188 -11.93 -7.61 -9.02
N MET A 189 -11.47 -7.58 -7.76
CA MET A 189 -10.12 -7.16 -7.37
C MET A 189 -9.11 -8.30 -7.31
N LYS A 190 -9.57 -9.57 -7.51
CA LYS A 190 -8.69 -10.74 -7.49
C LYS A 190 -7.63 -10.64 -8.57
N GLY A 191 -6.36 -10.71 -8.14
CA GLY A 191 -5.21 -10.62 -9.04
C GLY A 191 -4.94 -9.25 -9.63
N LYS A 192 -5.77 -8.24 -9.33
CA LYS A 192 -5.38 -6.86 -9.54
C LYS A 192 -4.38 -6.50 -8.44
N LYS A 193 -3.09 -6.54 -8.76
CA LYS A 193 -2.09 -5.84 -7.95
C LYS A 193 -2.58 -4.41 -7.86
N GLY A 194 -2.65 -3.85 -6.66
CA GLY A 194 -3.14 -2.50 -6.43
C GLY A 194 -2.45 -1.51 -7.37
N THR A 195 -3.11 -1.17 -8.47
CA THR A 195 -2.48 -0.51 -9.61
C THR A 195 -2.45 1.01 -9.47
N ALA A 196 -3.38 1.61 -8.73
CA ALA A 196 -3.42 3.07 -8.61
C ALA A 196 -2.36 3.64 -7.64
N ASP A 197 -2.08 2.92 -6.54
CA ASP A 197 -1.12 3.39 -5.53
C ASP A 197 0.28 2.81 -5.69
N VAL A 198 0.42 1.71 -6.44
CA VAL A 198 1.74 1.17 -6.80
C VAL A 198 2.46 2.12 -7.73
N ASP A 199 1.73 2.76 -8.66
CA ASP A 199 2.34 3.72 -9.58
C ASP A 199 2.83 4.96 -8.83
N ASP A 200 2.05 5.50 -7.88
CA ASP A 200 2.46 6.67 -7.09
C ASP A 200 3.60 6.33 -6.11
N ALA A 201 3.51 5.23 -5.37
CA ALA A 201 4.57 4.80 -4.48
C ALA A 201 5.85 4.41 -5.25
N PHE A 202 5.70 3.78 -6.42
CA PHE A 202 6.80 3.47 -7.30
C PHE A 202 7.45 4.73 -7.87
N LEU A 203 6.65 5.71 -8.32
CA LEU A 203 7.15 6.99 -8.80
C LEU A 203 7.91 7.75 -7.70
N GLN A 204 7.38 7.82 -6.47
CA GLN A 204 8.06 8.45 -5.34
C GLN A 204 9.39 7.75 -5.01
N GLU A 205 9.43 6.42 -5.06
CA GLU A 205 10.67 5.69 -4.80
C GLU A 205 11.68 5.87 -5.94
N ILE A 206 11.25 5.91 -7.19
CA ILE A 206 12.10 6.24 -8.36
C ILE A 206 12.64 7.67 -8.25
N GLU A 207 11.82 8.65 -7.85
CA GLU A 207 12.26 10.03 -7.63
C GLU A 207 13.32 10.10 -6.53
N ARG A 208 13.14 9.38 -5.44
CA ARG A 208 14.11 9.27 -4.36
C ARG A 208 15.43 8.66 -4.85
N TRP A 209 15.37 7.58 -5.63
CA TRP A 209 16.57 6.96 -6.20
C TRP A 209 17.29 7.92 -7.15
N ARG A 210 16.53 8.66 -7.95
CA ARG A 210 17.09 9.70 -8.85
C ARG A 210 17.86 10.77 -8.06
N GLU A 211 17.29 11.26 -6.97
CA GLU A 211 17.96 12.27 -6.12
C GLU A 211 19.23 11.74 -5.47
N LEU A 212 19.17 10.53 -4.89
CA LEU A 212 20.34 9.93 -4.24
C LEU A 212 21.45 9.64 -5.24
N LEU A 213 21.09 9.06 -6.39
CA LEU A 213 22.05 8.73 -7.44
C LEU A 213 22.66 10.00 -8.06
N ALA A 214 21.83 11.01 -8.34
CA ALA A 214 22.31 12.29 -8.87
C ALA A 214 23.31 12.98 -7.93
N LYS A 215 23.01 13.00 -6.62
CA LYS A 215 23.94 13.54 -5.61
C LYS A 215 25.25 12.75 -5.56
N ASN A 216 25.18 11.43 -5.62
CA ASN A 216 26.36 10.56 -5.57
C ASN A 216 27.25 10.78 -6.81
N ILE A 217 26.66 10.78 -8.01
CA ILE A 217 27.39 11.00 -9.27
C ILE A 217 28.00 12.40 -9.30
N ALA A 218 27.23 13.46 -9.00
CA ALA A 218 27.69 14.84 -9.06
C ALA A 218 28.84 15.13 -8.09
N LEU A 219 28.84 14.52 -6.91
CA LEU A 219 29.91 14.70 -5.91
C LEU A 219 31.23 14.05 -6.29
N ARG A 220 31.24 13.12 -7.24
CA ARG A 220 32.42 12.33 -7.60
C ARG A 220 32.90 12.53 -9.03
N ASN A 221 32.15 13.31 -9.80
CA ASN A 221 32.44 13.55 -11.21
C ASN A 221 32.26 15.04 -11.50
N ASP A 222 33.28 15.82 -11.15
CA ASP A 222 33.27 17.31 -11.18
C ASP A 222 33.02 17.89 -12.59
N ASP A 223 33.35 17.15 -13.64
CA ASP A 223 33.24 17.59 -15.04
C ASP A 223 31.92 17.20 -15.71
N ILE A 224 31.01 16.55 -14.98
CA ILE A 224 29.73 16.13 -15.56
C ILE A 224 28.75 17.29 -15.68
N ASP A 225 28.26 17.54 -16.88
CA ASP A 225 27.21 18.54 -17.08
C ASP A 225 25.80 18.04 -16.66
N ILE A 226 24.83 18.95 -16.63
CA ILE A 226 23.45 18.61 -16.21
C ILE A 226 22.82 17.57 -17.14
N ALA A 227 23.09 17.63 -18.45
CA ALA A 227 22.54 16.69 -19.41
C ALA A 227 23.14 15.29 -19.22
N GLY A 228 24.46 15.21 -19.04
CA GLY A 228 25.17 13.97 -18.73
C GLY A 228 24.73 13.36 -17.38
N LEU A 229 24.56 14.20 -16.36
CA LEU A 229 24.08 13.75 -15.06
C LEU A 229 22.68 13.13 -15.15
N ASN A 230 21.74 13.82 -15.79
CA ASN A 230 20.37 13.32 -15.98
C ASN A 230 20.33 12.03 -16.80
N TYR A 231 21.12 11.96 -17.86
CA TYR A 231 21.26 10.77 -18.68
C TYR A 231 21.80 9.57 -17.88
N SER A 232 22.90 9.77 -17.16
CA SER A 232 23.54 8.72 -16.36
C SER A 232 22.61 8.18 -15.27
N VAL A 233 21.90 9.06 -14.57
CA VAL A 233 20.92 8.69 -13.55
C VAL A 233 19.80 7.87 -14.17
N GLN A 234 19.23 8.34 -15.29
CA GLN A 234 18.12 7.65 -15.95
C GLN A 234 18.55 6.26 -16.44
N MET A 235 19.65 6.18 -17.15
CA MET A 235 20.15 4.92 -17.71
C MET A 235 20.50 3.90 -16.63
N THR A 236 21.09 4.33 -15.50
CA THR A 236 21.42 3.43 -14.40
C THR A 236 20.14 2.83 -13.79
N ILE A 237 19.13 3.65 -13.52
CA ILE A 237 17.87 3.19 -12.96
C ILE A 237 17.16 2.25 -13.94
N ASP A 238 17.04 2.62 -15.21
CA ASP A 238 16.34 1.83 -16.21
C ASP A 238 16.99 0.44 -16.40
N ARG A 239 18.31 0.36 -16.37
CA ARG A 239 19.07 -0.90 -16.44
C ARG A 239 18.84 -1.79 -15.23
N ILE A 240 18.88 -1.22 -14.02
CA ILE A 240 18.61 -1.97 -12.78
C ILE A 240 17.17 -2.49 -12.77
N VAL A 241 16.19 -1.66 -13.12
CA VAL A 241 14.77 -2.05 -13.20
C VAL A 241 14.56 -3.17 -14.22
N PHE A 242 15.17 -3.05 -15.40
CA PHE A 242 15.10 -4.10 -16.43
C PHE A 242 15.66 -5.44 -15.93
N LEU A 243 16.86 -5.41 -15.34
CA LEU A 243 17.50 -6.62 -14.81
C LEU A 243 16.70 -7.24 -13.66
N ARG A 244 16.13 -6.42 -12.78
CA ARG A 244 15.27 -6.89 -11.70
C ARG A 244 14.01 -7.59 -12.23
N ILE A 245 13.41 -7.05 -13.30
CA ILE A 245 12.29 -7.71 -13.98
C ILE A 245 12.73 -9.04 -14.60
N CYS A 246 13.94 -9.11 -15.14
CA CYS A 246 14.48 -10.36 -15.70
C CYS A 246 14.73 -11.42 -14.62
N GLU A 247 15.22 -11.04 -13.43
CA GLU A 247 15.34 -11.93 -12.26
C GLU A 247 13.96 -12.47 -11.85
N GLU A 248 12.97 -11.61 -11.65
CA GLU A 248 11.61 -11.99 -11.25
C GLU A 248 10.92 -12.94 -12.26
N ARG A 249 11.34 -12.87 -13.52
CA ARG A 249 10.83 -13.76 -14.58
C ARG A 249 11.66 -15.02 -14.80
N GLY A 250 12.72 -15.21 -14.01
CA GLY A 250 13.64 -16.36 -14.16
C GLY A 250 14.47 -16.32 -15.44
N ILE A 251 14.63 -15.14 -16.08
CA ILE A 251 15.47 -14.92 -17.28
C ILE A 251 16.93 -14.71 -16.86
N GLU A 252 17.13 -14.07 -15.70
CA GLU A 252 18.40 -13.90 -15.02
C GLU A 252 18.40 -14.68 -13.68
N PRO A 253 19.59 -15.00 -13.12
CA PRO A 253 19.70 -15.63 -11.82
C PRO A 253 19.01 -14.82 -10.72
N GLU A 254 18.28 -15.47 -9.83
CA GLU A 254 17.63 -14.81 -8.69
C GLU A 254 18.68 -14.17 -7.76
N ASN A 255 18.34 -12.96 -7.25
CA ASN A 255 19.14 -12.23 -6.26
C ASN A 255 20.54 -11.75 -6.73
N GLN A 256 20.86 -11.81 -8.00
CA GLN A 256 22.16 -11.36 -8.51
C GLN A 256 22.40 -9.88 -8.21
N LEU A 257 21.39 -9.00 -8.41
CA LEU A 257 21.48 -7.58 -8.06
C LEU A 257 21.65 -7.36 -6.56
N LEU A 258 20.99 -8.18 -5.73
CA LEU A 258 21.11 -8.09 -4.28
C LEU A 258 22.51 -8.53 -3.80
N GLU A 259 23.08 -9.57 -4.39
CA GLU A 259 24.44 -10.01 -4.11
C GLU A 259 25.45 -8.92 -4.45
N ILE A 260 25.34 -8.31 -5.63
CA ILE A 260 26.18 -7.18 -6.05
C ILE A 260 26.05 -6.00 -5.07
N ALA A 261 24.82 -5.65 -4.67
CA ALA A 261 24.59 -4.52 -3.75
C ALA A 261 25.21 -4.70 -2.37
N ASN A 262 25.51 -5.92 -1.95
CA ASN A 262 26.13 -6.23 -0.67
C ASN A 262 27.68 -6.32 -0.73
N ASN A 263 28.28 -6.15 -1.91
CA ASN A 263 29.72 -6.22 -2.10
C ASN A 263 30.37 -4.83 -1.97
N GLU A 264 31.64 -4.80 -1.57
CA GLU A 264 32.41 -3.54 -1.43
C GLU A 264 32.62 -2.82 -2.78
N ASN A 265 32.71 -3.58 -3.87
CA ASN A 265 32.90 -3.07 -5.24
C ASN A 265 31.60 -3.10 -6.04
N SER A 266 30.47 -2.79 -5.42
CA SER A 266 29.12 -2.95 -5.98
C SER A 266 28.93 -2.26 -7.33
N TYR A 267 29.51 -1.07 -7.54
CA TYR A 267 29.37 -0.36 -8.80
C TYR A 267 30.17 -0.97 -9.95
N GLU A 268 31.40 -1.42 -9.70
CA GLU A 268 32.22 -2.11 -10.70
C GLU A 268 31.55 -3.42 -11.15
N GLU A 269 31.06 -4.20 -10.21
CA GLU A 269 30.35 -5.44 -10.51
C GLU A 269 29.03 -5.19 -11.25
N LEU A 270 28.34 -4.09 -10.92
CA LEU A 270 27.13 -3.67 -11.64
C LEU A 270 27.44 -3.30 -13.09
N CYS A 271 28.55 -2.58 -13.35
CA CYS A 271 29.00 -2.26 -14.69
C CYS A 271 29.35 -3.52 -15.51
N GLU A 272 30.01 -4.51 -14.88
CA GLU A 272 30.28 -5.79 -15.54
C GLU A 272 28.97 -6.56 -15.86
N LEU A 273 27.99 -6.47 -14.98
CA LEU A 273 26.66 -7.04 -15.23
C LEU A 273 25.98 -6.34 -16.41
N PHE A 274 26.05 -5.02 -16.50
CA PHE A 274 25.52 -4.25 -17.64
C PHE A 274 26.19 -4.64 -18.95
N LYS A 275 27.50 -4.83 -19.00
CA LYS A 275 28.24 -5.30 -20.19
C LYS A 275 27.80 -6.69 -20.63
N ARG A 276 27.59 -7.61 -19.67
CA ARG A 276 27.03 -8.93 -19.97
C ARG A 276 25.61 -8.84 -20.54
N ALA A 277 24.79 -7.96 -19.96
CA ALA A 277 23.43 -7.70 -20.42
C ALA A 277 23.42 -7.09 -21.84
N ASP A 278 24.33 -6.19 -22.18
CA ASP A 278 24.49 -5.67 -23.53
C ASP A 278 24.75 -6.81 -24.54
N THR A 279 25.68 -7.68 -24.21
CA THR A 279 26.01 -8.84 -25.06
C THR A 279 24.81 -9.81 -25.21
N LYS A 280 24.05 -10.03 -24.13
CA LYS A 280 22.94 -10.99 -24.10
C LYS A 280 21.68 -10.46 -24.80
N TYR A 281 21.33 -9.20 -24.54
CA TYR A 281 20.06 -8.62 -25.00
C TYR A 281 20.19 -7.79 -26.26
N ASN A 282 21.40 -7.33 -26.59
CA ASN A 282 21.67 -6.47 -27.76
C ASN A 282 20.64 -5.33 -27.90
N SER A 283 20.30 -4.69 -26.77
CA SER A 283 19.29 -3.64 -26.72
C SER A 283 19.95 -2.27 -26.55
N GLY A 284 19.38 -1.22 -27.13
CA GLY A 284 19.87 0.15 -26.97
C GLY A 284 19.97 0.60 -25.50
N LEU A 285 19.27 -0.06 -24.57
CA LEU A 285 19.33 0.22 -23.14
C LEU A 285 20.72 -0.02 -22.52
N PHE A 286 21.43 -1.04 -23.02
CA PHE A 286 22.75 -1.43 -22.49
C PHE A 286 23.91 -1.00 -23.42
N HIS A 287 23.62 -0.33 -24.55
CA HIS A 287 24.70 0.15 -25.42
C HIS A 287 25.49 1.26 -24.75
N PHE A 288 26.79 1.04 -24.66
CA PHE A 288 27.75 2.01 -24.12
C PHE A 288 28.39 2.89 -25.22
N LYS A 289 27.78 2.95 -26.41
CA LYS A 289 28.26 3.82 -27.50
C LYS A 289 27.78 5.25 -27.24
N GLN A 290 28.74 6.18 -27.23
CA GLN A 290 28.47 7.61 -27.21
C GLN A 290 27.46 7.97 -28.30
N GLU A 291 26.29 8.43 -27.90
CA GLU A 291 25.50 9.30 -28.77
C GLU A 291 26.22 10.64 -28.82
N LYS A 292 26.30 11.24 -30.01
CA LYS A 292 27.26 12.28 -30.40
C LYS A 292 27.30 13.55 -29.52
N GLU A 293 26.51 13.68 -28.49
CA GLU A 293 26.36 14.91 -27.69
C GLU A 293 26.33 14.67 -26.14
N ILE A 294 26.38 13.45 -25.64
CA ILE A 294 26.31 13.18 -24.20
C ILE A 294 27.53 12.36 -23.77
N VAL A 295 28.37 13.00 -22.98
CA VAL A 295 29.66 12.45 -22.51
C VAL A 295 29.46 11.84 -21.13
N SER A 296 28.89 10.66 -21.04
CA SER A 296 29.08 9.86 -19.82
C SER A 296 28.83 8.37 -20.13
N HIS A 297 29.90 7.68 -20.27
CA HIS A 297 29.94 6.24 -20.26
C HIS A 297 29.80 5.77 -18.80
N PRO A 298 29.00 4.75 -18.46
CA PRO A 298 28.97 4.23 -17.08
C PRO A 298 30.35 3.82 -16.55
N ASP A 299 31.26 3.38 -17.41
CA ASP A 299 32.64 3.05 -17.03
C ASP A 299 33.47 4.27 -16.63
N ASP A 300 33.04 5.48 -17.01
CA ASP A 300 33.74 6.74 -16.72
C ASP A 300 33.21 7.40 -15.44
N LEU A 301 32.13 6.83 -14.84
CA LEU A 301 31.56 7.37 -13.61
C LEU A 301 32.16 6.72 -12.37
N THR A 302 32.35 7.54 -11.35
CA THR A 302 32.72 7.08 -10.00
C THR A 302 31.46 7.13 -9.12
N LEU A 303 31.13 5.99 -8.52
CA LEU A 303 30.05 5.82 -7.56
C LEU A 303 30.55 5.08 -6.31
N SER A 304 29.87 5.25 -5.19
CA SER A 304 30.19 4.54 -3.93
C SER A 304 29.01 3.74 -3.44
#